data_c4761ea96fc9247c68e33f31f3a2c792
#
_entry.id   c4761ea96fc9247c68e33f31f3a2c792
#
_cell.length_a   1.000
_cell.length_b   1.000
_cell.length_c   1.000
_cell.angle_alpha   90.00
_cell.angle_beta   90.00
_cell.angle_gamma   90.00
#
_symmetry.space_group_name_H-M   'P 1'
#
loop_
_entity.id
_entity.type
_entity.pdbx_description
1 polymer ?
#
loop_
_entity_poly.entity_id
_entity_poly.type
_entity_poly.pdbx_seq_one_letter_code
_entity_poly.pdbx_strand_id
1 'polypeptide(L)'
;VVELGVGGIIDDRNYPGAGAAGIFNGLRDTGPIAFPVTNPDGSISGLPTYIGSNPWGQSTQTGYSDEHLTTIQSTAGLTWDLSRLVTKGLSVKGHFSFDFYHANKALRYKEFGIKQYIGKNEQTGEDQYITHRDDKAMGYSIEQNSNRAIYMDFSVNYQRTFDKHSVAGMLLLNRRQYDNLS
;
A
#
# COMPACT_ATOMS: atom_id res chain seq x y z
N VAL A 1 23.74 -17.92 23.81
CA VAL A 1 23.70 -17.39 22.44
C VAL A 1 22.75 -16.22 22.45
N VAL A 2 23.14 -15.12 21.80
CA VAL A 2 22.28 -13.95 21.57
C VAL A 2 22.11 -13.81 20.07
N GLU A 3 20.88 -13.57 19.64
CA GLU A 3 20.50 -13.35 18.25
C GLU A 3 19.79 -12.01 18.15
N LEU A 4 20.22 -11.18 17.20
CA LEU A 4 19.61 -9.88 16.93
C LEU A 4 19.40 -9.75 15.43
N GLY A 5 18.21 -9.32 15.04
CA GLY A 5 17.87 -9.04 13.66
C GLY A 5 17.09 -7.73 13.57
N VAL A 6 17.45 -6.87 12.62
CA VAL A 6 16.70 -5.66 12.28
C VAL A 6 16.63 -5.57 10.77
N GLY A 7 15.44 -5.37 10.25
CA GLY A 7 15.16 -5.16 8.84
C GLY A 7 14.23 -3.97 8.64
N GLY A 8 14.39 -3.28 7.52
CA GLY A 8 13.53 -2.17 7.13
C GLY A 8 13.27 -2.18 5.64
N ILE A 9 12.04 -1.87 5.25
CA ILE A 9 11.63 -1.70 3.87
C ILE A 9 10.96 -0.33 3.77
N ILE A 10 11.43 0.48 2.83
CA ILE A 10 10.79 1.74 2.44
C ILE A 10 10.36 1.57 0.99
N ASP A 11 9.09 1.83 0.73
CA ASP A 11 8.47 1.69 -0.59
C ASP A 11 7.73 2.99 -0.92
N ASP A 12 8.28 3.71 -1.89
CA ASP A 12 7.73 4.98 -2.37
C ASP A 12 7.03 4.74 -3.70
N ARG A 13 5.77 5.12 -3.78
CA ARG A 13 4.92 4.92 -4.96
C ARG A 13 4.28 6.22 -5.37
N ASN A 14 4.25 6.45 -6.67
CA ASN A 14 3.52 7.57 -7.27
C ASN A 14 2.54 7.04 -8.31
N TYR A 15 1.29 7.46 -8.20
CA TYR A 15 0.23 7.09 -9.13
C TYR A 15 -0.51 8.32 -9.63
N PRO A 16 -1.11 8.27 -10.83
CA PRO A 16 -2.12 9.25 -11.24
C PRO A 16 -3.25 9.33 -10.23
N GLY A 17 -3.87 10.51 -10.09
CA GLY A 17 -4.96 10.72 -9.12
C GLY A 17 -6.15 9.78 -9.28
N ALA A 18 -6.45 9.33 -10.51
CA ALA A 18 -7.47 8.31 -10.77
C ALA A 18 -7.07 6.90 -10.31
N GLY A 19 -5.78 6.68 -9.98
CA GLY A 19 -5.23 5.36 -9.68
C GLY A 19 -5.17 4.43 -10.91
N ALA A 20 -4.35 3.39 -10.82
CA ALA A 20 -4.19 2.42 -11.90
C ALA A 20 -5.52 1.74 -12.27
N ALA A 21 -6.30 1.32 -11.26
CA ALA A 21 -7.57 0.66 -11.47
C ALA A 21 -8.60 1.55 -12.22
N GLY A 22 -8.65 2.85 -11.89
CA GLY A 22 -9.53 3.81 -12.57
C GLY A 22 -9.18 3.94 -14.05
N ILE A 23 -7.89 4.04 -14.38
CA ILE A 23 -7.42 4.12 -15.76
C ILE A 23 -7.72 2.84 -16.54
N PHE A 24 -7.46 1.66 -15.97
CA PHE A 24 -7.78 0.38 -16.61
C PHE A 24 -9.28 0.18 -16.82
N ASN A 25 -10.11 0.61 -15.89
CA ASN A 25 -11.57 0.61 -16.08
C ASN A 25 -11.97 1.55 -17.22
N GLY A 26 -11.40 2.75 -17.27
CA GLY A 26 -11.61 3.68 -18.38
C GLY A 26 -11.27 3.07 -19.74
N LEU A 27 -10.10 2.39 -19.83
CA LEU A 27 -9.68 1.69 -21.06
C LEU A 27 -10.64 0.57 -21.47
N ARG A 28 -11.12 -0.21 -20.51
CA ARG A 28 -12.04 -1.32 -20.76
C ARG A 28 -13.41 -0.83 -21.21
N ASP A 29 -13.91 0.22 -20.56
CA ASP A 29 -15.29 0.68 -20.72
C ASP A 29 -15.45 1.67 -21.88
N THR A 30 -14.34 2.19 -22.44
CA THR A 30 -14.34 3.12 -23.57
C THR A 30 -14.01 2.38 -24.86
N GLY A 31 -14.95 2.37 -25.80
CA GLY A 31 -14.72 1.82 -27.13
C GLY A 31 -13.61 2.59 -27.87
N PRO A 32 -12.75 1.93 -28.65
CA PRO A 32 -11.57 2.56 -29.29
C PRO A 32 -11.92 3.67 -30.31
N ILE A 33 -13.16 3.73 -30.77
CA ILE A 33 -13.66 4.71 -31.73
C ILE A 33 -14.72 5.64 -31.14
N ALA A 34 -14.92 5.62 -29.80
CA ALA A 34 -15.98 6.41 -29.15
C ALA A 34 -15.76 7.91 -29.31
N PHE A 35 -14.53 8.37 -29.13
CA PHE A 35 -14.11 9.77 -29.28
C PHE A 35 -12.57 9.85 -29.43
N PRO A 36 -12.01 10.95 -29.97
CA PRO A 36 -10.58 11.16 -30.02
C PRO A 36 -10.01 11.41 -28.61
N VAL A 37 -8.72 11.24 -28.43
CA VAL A 37 -8.03 11.48 -27.14
C VAL A 37 -8.20 12.94 -26.70
N THR A 38 -7.96 13.87 -27.63
CA THR A 38 -8.10 15.31 -27.43
C THR A 38 -8.86 15.93 -28.60
N ASN A 39 -9.49 17.05 -28.35
CA ASN A 39 -10.12 17.87 -29.36
C ASN A 39 -9.08 18.74 -30.10
N PRO A 40 -9.46 19.40 -31.24
CA PRO A 40 -8.59 20.32 -31.97
C PRO A 40 -8.02 21.46 -31.14
N ASP A 41 -8.73 21.95 -30.11
CA ASP A 41 -8.27 22.96 -29.16
C ASP A 41 -7.38 22.42 -28.04
N GLY A 42 -7.02 21.13 -28.06
CA GLY A 42 -6.22 20.47 -27.05
C GLY A 42 -6.97 20.07 -25.78
N SER A 43 -8.27 20.40 -25.68
CA SER A 43 -9.09 19.94 -24.54
C SER A 43 -9.32 18.44 -24.57
N ILE A 44 -9.57 17.85 -23.38
CA ILE A 44 -9.89 16.42 -23.29
C ILE A 44 -11.24 16.15 -23.94
N SER A 45 -11.23 15.20 -24.89
CA SER A 45 -12.45 14.80 -25.59
C SER A 45 -13.27 13.78 -24.78
N GLY A 46 -14.57 13.81 -24.96
CA GLY A 46 -15.49 12.83 -24.40
C GLY A 46 -16.92 13.09 -24.79
N LEU A 47 -17.78 12.12 -24.47
CA LEU A 47 -19.22 12.13 -24.70
C LEU A 47 -19.99 12.05 -23.40
N PRO A 48 -21.25 12.47 -23.34
CA PRO A 48 -22.05 12.41 -22.09
C PRO A 48 -22.13 11.02 -21.48
N THR A 49 -22.17 9.98 -22.32
CA THR A 49 -22.24 8.57 -21.89
C THR A 49 -20.90 8.08 -21.26
N TYR A 50 -19.79 8.75 -21.57
CA TYR A 50 -18.44 8.37 -21.16
C TYR A 50 -17.77 9.45 -20.31
N ILE A 51 -18.55 10.21 -19.53
CA ILE A 51 -18.00 11.28 -18.69
C ILE A 51 -17.00 10.69 -17.69
N GLY A 52 -15.74 11.14 -17.77
CA GLY A 52 -14.67 10.68 -16.91
C GLY A 52 -13.95 9.42 -17.36
N SER A 53 -14.38 8.81 -18.47
CA SER A 53 -13.77 7.56 -18.96
C SER A 53 -12.64 7.77 -19.98
N ASN A 54 -12.26 9.01 -20.33
CA ASN A 54 -11.10 9.24 -21.20
C ASN A 54 -9.80 8.81 -20.48
N PRO A 55 -9.14 7.70 -20.90
CA PRO A 55 -7.99 7.15 -20.17
C PRO A 55 -6.78 8.09 -20.17
N TRP A 56 -6.61 8.88 -21.22
CA TRP A 56 -5.56 9.89 -21.29
C TRP A 56 -5.82 11.00 -20.27
N GLY A 57 -7.03 11.52 -20.19
CA GLY A 57 -7.43 12.50 -19.18
C GLY A 57 -7.27 11.93 -17.76
N GLN A 58 -7.65 10.67 -17.54
CA GLN A 58 -7.48 10.00 -16.25
C GLN A 58 -6.01 9.85 -15.85
N SER A 59 -5.11 9.58 -16.79
CA SER A 59 -3.68 9.41 -16.52
C SER A 59 -2.91 10.72 -16.34
N THR A 60 -3.37 11.81 -16.99
CA THR A 60 -2.59 13.06 -17.08
C THR A 60 -3.22 14.25 -16.38
N GLN A 61 -4.55 14.24 -16.15
CA GLN A 61 -5.30 15.42 -15.69
C GLN A 61 -5.96 15.27 -14.32
N THR A 62 -5.89 14.09 -13.68
CA THR A 62 -6.55 13.84 -12.39
C THR A 62 -5.68 14.17 -11.19
N GLY A 63 -4.47 14.71 -11.37
CA GLY A 63 -3.50 14.91 -10.30
C GLY A 63 -2.70 13.66 -10.00
N TYR A 64 -2.31 13.46 -8.75
CA TYR A 64 -1.43 12.37 -8.35
C TYR A 64 -1.67 11.88 -6.92
N SER A 65 -1.21 10.67 -6.64
CA SER A 65 -1.17 10.07 -5.31
C SER A 65 0.26 9.67 -4.98
N ASP A 66 0.82 10.24 -3.93
CA ASP A 66 2.11 9.85 -3.36
C ASP A 66 1.88 8.95 -2.16
N GLU A 67 2.47 7.76 -2.18
CA GLU A 67 2.35 6.78 -1.12
C GLU A 67 3.75 6.43 -0.59
N HIS A 68 3.94 6.63 0.72
CA HIS A 68 5.14 6.26 1.45
C HIS A 68 4.81 5.14 2.43
N LEU A 69 5.37 3.96 2.20
CA LEU A 69 5.17 2.80 3.05
C LEU A 69 6.49 2.47 3.76
N THR A 70 6.44 2.37 5.07
CA THR A 70 7.59 2.00 5.90
C THR A 70 7.24 0.75 6.69
N THR A 71 8.07 -0.28 6.58
CA THR A 71 7.97 -1.49 7.38
C THR A 71 9.28 -1.67 8.14
N ILE A 72 9.20 -1.79 9.46
CA ILE A 72 10.34 -2.09 10.33
C ILE A 72 10.05 -3.40 11.02
N GLN A 73 11.00 -4.32 10.97
CA GLN A 73 10.93 -5.61 11.64
C GLN A 73 12.17 -5.80 12.49
N SER A 74 12.01 -6.17 13.75
CA SER A 74 13.12 -6.44 14.63
C SER A 74 12.85 -7.68 15.45
N THR A 75 13.91 -8.46 15.66
CA THR A 75 13.87 -9.66 16.48
C THR A 75 15.05 -9.68 17.42
N ALA A 76 14.84 -10.17 18.64
CA ALA A 76 15.89 -10.44 19.60
C ALA A 76 15.65 -11.80 20.22
N GLY A 77 16.67 -12.64 20.26
CA GLY A 77 16.65 -13.97 20.85
C GLY A 77 17.77 -14.15 21.85
N LEU A 78 17.47 -14.81 22.97
CA LEU A 78 18.43 -15.22 23.98
C LEU A 78 18.23 -16.70 24.25
N THR A 79 19.30 -17.48 24.09
CA THR A 79 19.33 -18.87 24.52
C THR A 79 20.42 -19.03 25.57
N TRP A 80 20.04 -19.47 26.74
CA TRP A 80 20.95 -19.71 27.86
C TRP A 80 20.95 -21.19 28.26
N ASP A 81 22.09 -21.83 28.12
CA ASP A 81 22.32 -23.20 28.61
C ASP A 81 22.59 -23.17 30.11
N LEU A 82 21.73 -23.79 30.89
CA LEU A 82 21.81 -23.89 32.33
C LEU A 82 22.37 -25.25 32.78
N SER A 83 22.90 -26.05 31.85
CA SER A 83 23.41 -27.41 32.12
C SER A 83 24.52 -27.46 33.18
N ARG A 84 25.29 -26.38 33.31
CA ARG A 84 26.38 -26.28 34.30
C ARG A 84 25.94 -25.66 35.62
N LEU A 85 24.88 -24.87 35.62
CA LEU A 85 24.43 -24.11 36.79
C LEU A 85 23.37 -24.84 37.61
N VAL A 86 22.45 -25.54 36.94
CA VAL A 86 21.28 -26.16 37.57
C VAL A 86 21.29 -27.68 37.36
N THR A 87 21.10 -28.15 36.14
CA THR A 87 21.07 -29.58 35.80
C THR A 87 21.40 -29.79 34.33
N LYS A 88 22.09 -30.92 34.04
CA LYS A 88 22.41 -31.28 32.67
C LYS A 88 21.14 -31.38 31.80
N GLY A 89 21.20 -30.73 30.62
CA GLY A 89 20.13 -30.75 29.65
C GLY A 89 19.04 -29.68 29.83
N LEU A 90 19.20 -28.75 30.80
CA LEU A 90 18.29 -27.64 31.01
C LEU A 90 18.77 -26.41 30.21
N SER A 91 17.85 -25.80 29.46
CA SER A 91 18.07 -24.50 28.80
C SER A 91 16.84 -23.62 28.88
N VAL A 92 17.05 -22.33 28.87
CA VAL A 92 15.99 -21.33 28.73
C VAL A 92 16.17 -20.56 27.42
N LYS A 93 15.05 -20.22 26.80
CA LYS A 93 15.02 -19.38 25.61
C LYS A 93 14.03 -18.25 25.81
N GLY A 94 14.40 -17.05 25.42
CA GLY A 94 13.51 -15.91 25.30
C GLY A 94 13.61 -15.36 23.90
N HIS A 95 12.48 -15.01 23.33
CA HIS A 95 12.41 -14.39 22.02
C HIS A 95 11.46 -13.18 22.09
N PHE A 96 11.86 -12.12 21.41
CA PHE A 96 11.10 -10.88 21.25
C PHE A 96 11.08 -10.49 19.79
N SER A 97 9.90 -10.10 19.28
CA SER A 97 9.75 -9.55 17.94
C SER A 97 8.90 -8.28 18.01
N PHE A 98 9.32 -7.30 17.25
CA PHE A 98 8.61 -6.03 17.07
C PHE A 98 8.52 -5.72 15.59
N ASP A 99 7.28 -5.62 15.11
CA ASP A 99 6.96 -5.23 13.74
C ASP A 99 6.17 -3.92 13.76
N PHE A 100 6.59 -2.99 12.92
CA PHE A 100 5.93 -1.70 12.74
C PHE A 100 5.68 -1.46 11.26
N TYR A 101 4.47 -1.09 10.94
CA TYR A 101 4.06 -0.70 9.60
C TYR A 101 3.45 0.70 9.65
N HIS A 102 3.88 1.55 8.73
CA HIS A 102 3.32 2.88 8.54
C HIS A 102 3.10 3.13 7.05
N ALA A 103 1.91 3.56 6.70
CA ALA A 103 1.55 4.00 5.36
C ALA A 103 1.02 5.44 5.43
N ASN A 104 1.57 6.30 4.61
CA ASN A 104 1.11 7.68 4.42
C ASN A 104 0.81 7.87 2.94
N LYS A 105 -0.43 8.25 2.62
CA LYS A 105 -0.89 8.51 1.27
C LYS A 105 -1.38 9.93 1.17
N ALA A 106 -0.72 10.73 0.33
CA ALA A 106 -1.12 12.09 -0.01
C ALA A 106 -1.77 12.09 -1.38
N LEU A 107 -3.10 12.30 -1.43
CA LEU A 107 -3.86 12.34 -2.65
C LEU A 107 -4.14 13.79 -3.04
N ARG A 108 -3.74 14.19 -4.23
CA ARG A 108 -4.12 15.42 -4.90
C ARG A 108 -4.93 15.08 -6.13
N TYR A 109 -6.24 15.22 -6.03
CA TYR A 109 -7.18 14.80 -7.06
C TYR A 109 -8.01 15.95 -7.57
N LYS A 110 -8.19 16.00 -8.88
CA LYS A 110 -9.16 16.88 -9.53
C LYS A 110 -9.97 16.14 -10.59
N GLU A 111 -11.16 16.61 -10.83
CA GLU A 111 -11.95 16.25 -12.02
C GLU A 111 -11.56 17.18 -13.16
N PHE A 112 -11.12 16.61 -14.27
CA PHE A 112 -10.75 17.37 -15.48
C PHE A 112 -11.96 17.69 -16.33
N GLY A 113 -11.92 18.80 -17.07
CA GLY A 113 -12.94 19.21 -18.01
C GLY A 113 -13.04 18.27 -19.20
N ILE A 114 -14.26 18.11 -19.72
CA ILE A 114 -14.55 17.29 -20.90
C ILE A 114 -15.38 18.09 -21.87
N LYS A 115 -14.91 18.14 -23.12
CA LYS A 115 -15.61 18.75 -24.23
C LYS A 115 -15.82 17.76 -25.35
N GLN A 116 -16.89 17.94 -26.08
CA GLN A 116 -17.18 17.25 -27.34
C GLN A 116 -17.04 18.24 -28.51
N TYR A 117 -16.18 17.89 -29.46
CA TYR A 117 -16.12 18.62 -30.73
C TYR A 117 -17.34 18.28 -31.61
N ILE A 118 -18.05 19.25 -32.10
CA ILE A 118 -19.25 19.07 -32.94
C ILE A 118 -19.08 19.53 -34.38
N GLY A 119 -17.91 20.00 -34.76
CA GLY A 119 -17.61 20.46 -36.10
C GLY A 119 -17.28 21.94 -36.17
N LYS A 120 -17.23 22.47 -37.39
CA LYS A 120 -17.02 23.89 -37.65
C LYS A 120 -18.35 24.60 -37.93
N ASN A 121 -18.44 25.83 -37.45
CA ASN A 121 -19.53 26.71 -37.80
C ASN A 121 -19.44 27.03 -39.31
N GLU A 122 -20.49 26.75 -40.05
CA GLU A 122 -20.53 26.94 -41.51
C GLU A 122 -20.40 28.42 -41.94
N GLN A 123 -20.75 29.36 -41.05
CA GLN A 123 -20.78 30.79 -41.35
C GLN A 123 -19.47 31.48 -40.93
N THR A 124 -18.88 31.05 -39.78
CA THR A 124 -17.66 31.69 -39.22
C THR A 124 -16.40 30.88 -39.44
N GLY A 125 -16.52 29.59 -39.78
CA GLY A 125 -15.38 28.68 -39.89
C GLY A 125 -14.73 28.29 -38.54
N GLU A 126 -15.28 28.73 -37.41
CA GLU A 126 -14.77 28.47 -36.08
C GLU A 126 -15.19 27.07 -35.59
N ASP A 127 -14.27 26.44 -34.82
CA ASP A 127 -14.55 25.14 -34.21
C ASP A 127 -15.54 25.26 -33.06
N GLN A 128 -16.52 24.36 -33.02
CA GLN A 128 -17.60 24.35 -32.04
C GLN A 128 -17.48 23.18 -31.08
N TYR A 129 -17.72 23.47 -29.79
CA TYR A 129 -17.62 22.51 -28.72
C TYR A 129 -18.83 22.55 -27.81
N ILE A 130 -19.20 21.37 -27.27
CA ILE A 130 -20.14 21.25 -26.15
C ILE A 130 -19.33 20.85 -24.92
N THR A 131 -19.42 21.64 -23.85
CA THR A 131 -18.82 21.31 -22.56
C THR A 131 -19.76 20.40 -21.79
N HIS A 132 -19.31 19.18 -21.48
CA HIS A 132 -20.05 18.22 -20.68
C HIS A 132 -19.64 18.25 -19.19
N ARG A 133 -18.43 18.67 -18.91
CA ARG A 133 -17.92 18.87 -17.56
C ARG A 133 -16.85 19.95 -17.56
N ASP A 134 -16.92 20.84 -16.60
CA ASP A 134 -15.89 21.86 -16.36
C ASP A 134 -14.74 21.29 -15.50
N ASP A 135 -13.55 21.90 -15.63
CA ASP A 135 -12.43 21.64 -14.73
C ASP A 135 -12.77 22.03 -13.29
N LYS A 136 -12.50 21.15 -12.34
CA LYS A 136 -12.59 21.50 -10.90
C LYS A 136 -11.23 21.80 -10.33
N ALA A 137 -11.23 22.59 -9.27
CA ALA A 137 -10.04 22.84 -8.47
C ALA A 137 -9.51 21.54 -7.88
N MET A 138 -8.17 21.44 -7.72
CA MET A 138 -7.52 20.28 -7.14
C MET A 138 -7.81 20.21 -5.64
N GLY A 139 -8.37 19.08 -5.21
CA GLY A 139 -8.54 18.74 -3.81
C GLY A 139 -7.26 18.12 -3.22
N TYR A 140 -7.19 18.07 -1.90
CA TYR A 140 -6.10 17.45 -1.16
C TYR A 140 -6.65 16.62 0.00
N SER A 141 -6.17 15.40 0.13
CA SER A 141 -6.45 14.55 1.28
C SER A 141 -5.22 13.76 1.69
N ILE A 142 -5.11 13.47 2.98
CA ILE A 142 -4.09 12.59 3.54
C ILE A 142 -4.80 11.42 4.20
N GLU A 143 -4.34 10.23 3.88
CA GLU A 143 -4.72 9.00 4.54
C GLU A 143 -3.48 8.42 5.24
N GLN A 144 -3.58 8.14 6.53
CA GLN A 144 -2.51 7.54 7.31
C GLN A 144 -3.00 6.27 7.95
N ASN A 145 -2.19 5.24 7.89
CA ASN A 145 -2.46 3.97 8.55
C ASN A 145 -1.17 3.48 9.20
N SER A 146 -1.25 3.13 10.47
CA SER A 146 -0.12 2.59 11.20
C SER A 146 -0.56 1.44 12.07
N ASN A 147 0.25 0.41 12.12
CA ASN A 147 0.04 -0.69 13.04
C ASN A 147 1.37 -1.19 13.59
N ARG A 148 1.30 -1.82 14.74
CA ARG A 148 2.44 -2.50 15.35
C ARG A 148 2.02 -3.85 15.90
N ALA A 149 2.93 -4.80 15.82
CA ALA A 149 2.81 -6.09 16.47
C ALA A 149 4.00 -6.32 17.38
N ILE A 150 3.73 -6.79 18.58
CA ILE A 150 4.73 -7.22 19.55
C ILE A 150 4.48 -8.68 19.85
N TYR A 151 5.52 -9.48 19.75
CA TYR A 151 5.49 -10.89 20.13
C TYR A 151 6.64 -11.17 21.10
N MET A 152 6.32 -11.88 22.16
CA MET A 152 7.29 -12.35 23.16
C MET A 152 6.99 -13.80 23.47
N ASP A 153 8.04 -14.60 23.55
CA ASP A 153 7.94 -15.93 24.12
C ASP A 153 9.10 -16.21 25.10
N PHE A 154 8.81 -17.09 26.02
CA PHE A 154 9.79 -17.61 26.96
C PHE A 154 9.57 -19.10 27.09
N SER A 155 10.62 -19.89 26.94
CA SER A 155 10.56 -21.34 27.11
C SER A 155 11.64 -21.88 28.01
N VAL A 156 11.28 -22.88 28.81
CA VAL A 156 12.19 -23.73 29.58
C VAL A 156 12.20 -25.09 28.91
N ASN A 157 13.36 -25.53 28.49
CA ASN A 157 13.55 -26.79 27.80
C ASN A 157 14.45 -27.70 28.62
N TYR A 158 14.04 -28.93 28.78
CA TYR A 158 14.82 -29.99 29.44
C TYR A 158 14.93 -31.18 28.51
N GLN A 159 16.14 -31.65 28.27
CA GLN A 159 16.42 -32.87 27.51
C GLN A 159 17.60 -33.60 28.08
N ARG A 160 17.38 -34.83 28.53
CA ARG A 160 18.45 -35.66 29.10
C ARG A 160 18.22 -37.13 28.80
N THR A 161 19.32 -37.84 28.53
CA THR A 161 19.35 -39.28 28.38
C THR A 161 19.96 -39.90 29.64
N PHE A 162 19.25 -40.86 30.22
CA PHE A 162 19.65 -41.64 31.37
C PHE A 162 19.83 -43.10 30.91
N ASP A 163 21.02 -43.53 30.72
CA ASP A 163 21.34 -44.84 30.16
C ASP A 163 20.60 -45.09 28.84
N LYS A 164 19.56 -45.92 28.84
CA LYS A 164 18.72 -46.25 27.65
C LYS A 164 17.46 -45.41 27.52
N HIS A 165 17.19 -44.55 28.48
CA HIS A 165 15.98 -43.71 28.51
C HIS A 165 16.26 -42.28 28.19
N SER A 166 15.58 -41.70 27.20
CA SER A 166 15.64 -40.28 26.89
C SER A 166 14.36 -39.60 27.34
N VAL A 167 14.52 -38.54 28.11
CA VAL A 167 13.40 -37.69 28.61
C VAL A 167 13.55 -36.29 28.05
N ALA A 168 12.49 -35.75 27.46
CA ALA A 168 12.41 -34.38 26.99
C ALA A 168 11.10 -33.73 27.47
N GLY A 169 11.18 -32.47 27.84
CA GLY A 169 10.03 -31.65 28.25
C GLY A 169 10.24 -30.19 27.91
N MET A 170 9.18 -29.47 27.66
CA MET A 170 9.18 -28.03 27.39
C MET A 170 8.01 -27.37 28.07
N LEU A 171 8.28 -26.23 28.70
CA LEU A 171 7.26 -25.27 29.14
C LEU A 171 7.42 -24.01 28.31
N LEU A 172 6.32 -23.54 27.69
CA LEU A 172 6.31 -22.37 26.85
C LEU A 172 5.25 -21.38 27.34
N LEU A 173 5.64 -20.12 27.48
CA LEU A 173 4.74 -18.98 27.68
C LEU A 173 4.93 -18.03 26.52
N ASN A 174 3.82 -17.54 25.93
CA ASN A 174 3.88 -16.54 24.89
C ASN A 174 2.84 -15.44 25.09
N ARG A 175 3.13 -14.30 24.51
CA ARG A 175 2.20 -13.16 24.44
C ARG A 175 2.32 -12.49 23.07
N ARG A 176 1.18 -12.22 22.46
CA ARG A 176 1.10 -11.40 21.24
C ARG A 176 0.19 -10.20 21.51
N GLN A 177 0.63 -9.04 21.07
CA GLN A 177 -0.14 -7.80 21.11
C GLN A 177 -0.12 -7.20 19.71
N TYR A 178 -1.27 -6.74 19.26
CA TYR A 178 -1.43 -6.03 17.98
C TYR A 178 -2.21 -4.75 18.24
N ASP A 179 -1.65 -3.63 17.81
CA ASP A 179 -2.27 -2.31 17.97
C ASP A 179 -2.42 -1.68 16.59
N ASN A 180 -3.63 -1.20 16.31
CA ASN A 180 -3.92 -0.31 15.20
C ASN A 180 -3.81 1.12 15.73
N LEU A 181 -2.97 1.95 15.09
CA LEU A 181 -2.62 3.30 15.53
C LEU A 181 -3.22 4.39 14.61
N SER A 182 -4.09 3.99 13.69
CA SER A 182 -4.80 4.89 12.77
C SER A 182 -6.02 5.53 13.40
#